data_b20856a4a96ef5facaf9696913d21b60
#
_entry.id   b20856a4a96ef5facaf9696913d21b60
#
_cell.length_a   1.000
_cell.length_b   1.000
_cell.length_c   1.000
_cell.angle_alpha   90.00
_cell.angle_beta   90.00
_cell.angle_gamma   90.00
#
_symmetry.space_group_name_H-M   'P 1'
#
loop_
_entity.id
_entity.type
_entity.pdbx_description
1 polymer ?
#
loop_
_entity_poly.entity_id
_entity_poly.type
_entity_poly.pdbx_seq_one_letter_code
_entity_poly.pdbx_strand_id
1 'polypeptide(L)'
;YAIHFTSRYREEIGSGNSIVGSTSSTLKSVGIALTLATLATIVGFLTNIVSPLPELKDFGILVSTGIFFAFFLVMTFVPAIRTLLDKRAESKGNISTEAFSSSGESVLNKIAASSGIIPKKLKLVALALLIGISGYGYFSFTNLETIFEFTDFLPEDDPVVQTLDLLTEEFGGGFGETTSVLIEGDNLATADVHNALIDSINNLSDKENIVVYAGNVAAESVIGTVGQLLAPQGAAPGAPPAMPDMEVLGTLGSFGVDLMSGSQGIDALRVKDSGDVQGLYEYLVSSDPEAFLANLYFNEENIVTAQQVRITTSAGSLGAAQLRDDIYDAFIPLSSLGVDIAATNDAIVTQSVSDL
;
A
#
# COMPACT_ATOMS: atom_id res chain seq x y z
N TYR A 1 22.50 -17.19 -18.42
CA TYR A 1 23.88 -17.63 -18.14
C TYR A 1 24.23 -18.90 -18.92
N ALA A 2 23.49 -20.00 -18.77
CA ALA A 2 23.81 -21.30 -19.40
C ALA A 2 23.90 -21.22 -20.94
N ILE A 3 23.03 -20.43 -21.59
CA ILE A 3 23.02 -20.26 -23.03
C ILE A 3 24.32 -19.58 -23.50
N HIS A 4 24.76 -18.52 -22.84
CA HIS A 4 26.01 -17.83 -23.19
C HIS A 4 27.23 -18.74 -23.03
N PHE A 5 27.30 -19.50 -21.93
CA PHE A 5 28.35 -20.46 -21.73
C PHE A 5 28.35 -21.53 -22.85
N THR A 6 27.20 -22.15 -23.11
CA THR A 6 27.06 -23.24 -24.06
C THR A 6 27.34 -22.79 -25.50
N SER A 7 26.91 -21.59 -25.89
CA SER A 7 27.20 -21.03 -27.21
C SER A 7 28.69 -20.81 -27.41
N ARG A 8 29.34 -20.13 -26.48
CA ARG A 8 30.79 -19.89 -26.58
C ARG A 8 31.61 -21.19 -26.52
N TYR A 9 31.23 -22.11 -25.68
CA TYR A 9 31.87 -23.44 -25.59
C TYR A 9 31.80 -24.19 -26.92
N ARG A 10 30.68 -24.17 -27.65
CA ARG A 10 30.53 -24.79 -28.96
C ARG A 10 31.37 -24.07 -30.03
N GLU A 11 31.48 -22.76 -29.97
CA GLU A 11 32.38 -22.01 -30.86
C GLU A 11 33.83 -22.44 -30.68
N GLU A 12 34.29 -22.61 -29.43
CA GLU A 12 35.66 -23.06 -29.13
C GLU A 12 35.93 -24.50 -29.61
N ILE A 13 34.96 -25.42 -29.43
CA ILE A 13 35.06 -26.80 -29.98
C ILE A 13 35.07 -26.76 -31.52
N GLY A 14 34.20 -25.97 -32.15
CA GLY A 14 34.15 -25.83 -33.60
C GLY A 14 35.44 -25.22 -34.19
N SER A 15 36.20 -24.49 -33.38
CA SER A 15 37.55 -23.97 -33.74
C SER A 15 38.67 -25.00 -33.58
N GLY A 16 38.36 -26.26 -33.24
CA GLY A 16 39.32 -27.32 -33.12
C GLY A 16 40.02 -27.45 -31.77
N ASN A 17 39.59 -26.76 -30.76
CA ASN A 17 40.12 -26.85 -29.40
C ASN A 17 39.66 -28.14 -28.72
N SER A 18 40.51 -28.71 -27.82
CA SER A 18 40.11 -29.85 -27.01
C SER A 18 38.95 -29.50 -26.07
N ILE A 19 38.16 -30.48 -25.64
CA ILE A 19 37.02 -30.32 -24.74
C ILE A 19 37.41 -29.53 -23.47
N VAL A 20 38.52 -29.87 -22.83
CA VAL A 20 39.03 -29.22 -21.63
C VAL A 20 39.52 -27.81 -21.95
N GLY A 21 40.22 -27.64 -23.09
CA GLY A 21 40.67 -26.34 -23.59
C GLY A 21 39.49 -25.40 -23.85
N SER A 22 38.46 -25.88 -24.54
CA SER A 22 37.24 -25.12 -24.84
C SER A 22 36.49 -24.70 -23.57
N THR A 23 36.38 -25.59 -22.57
CA THR A 23 35.78 -25.25 -21.26
C THR A 23 36.57 -24.16 -20.56
N SER A 24 37.91 -24.28 -20.51
CA SER A 24 38.80 -23.30 -19.86
C SER A 24 38.74 -21.91 -20.56
N SER A 25 38.81 -21.89 -21.89
CA SER A 25 38.72 -20.68 -22.69
C SER A 25 37.38 -19.98 -22.50
N THR A 26 36.28 -20.73 -22.52
CA THR A 26 34.92 -20.20 -22.30
C THR A 26 34.79 -19.64 -20.90
N LEU A 27 35.23 -20.31 -19.85
CA LEU A 27 35.20 -19.81 -18.50
C LEU A 27 35.98 -18.50 -18.33
N LYS A 28 37.12 -18.37 -18.99
CA LYS A 28 37.95 -17.17 -18.93
C LYS A 28 37.29 -15.98 -19.67
N SER A 29 36.67 -16.24 -20.82
CA SER A 29 36.08 -15.15 -21.64
C SER A 29 34.67 -14.75 -21.19
N VAL A 30 33.76 -15.72 -21.16
CA VAL A 30 32.35 -15.48 -20.81
C VAL A 30 32.16 -15.37 -19.31
N GLY A 31 32.96 -16.13 -18.52
CA GLY A 31 32.85 -16.12 -17.07
C GLY A 31 33.06 -14.75 -16.44
N ILE A 32 34.06 -14.00 -16.91
CA ILE A 32 34.30 -12.62 -16.41
C ILE A 32 33.11 -11.71 -16.70
N ALA A 33 32.60 -11.74 -17.94
CA ALA A 33 31.43 -10.94 -18.33
C ALA A 33 30.19 -11.29 -17.53
N LEU A 34 29.92 -12.60 -17.32
CA LEU A 34 28.79 -13.06 -16.52
C LEU A 34 28.94 -12.71 -15.04
N THR A 35 30.17 -12.78 -14.51
CA THR A 35 30.45 -12.38 -13.12
C THR A 35 30.12 -10.89 -12.90
N LEU A 36 30.60 -10.02 -13.80
CA LEU A 36 30.31 -8.59 -13.70
C LEU A 36 28.82 -8.29 -13.83
N ALA A 37 28.15 -8.92 -14.79
CA ALA A 37 26.70 -8.76 -14.95
C ALA A 37 25.93 -9.23 -13.70
N THR A 38 26.33 -10.37 -13.13
CA THR A 38 25.71 -10.93 -11.93
C THR A 38 25.92 -10.02 -10.72
N LEU A 39 27.15 -9.52 -10.52
CA LEU A 39 27.43 -8.58 -9.43
C LEU A 39 26.63 -7.29 -9.58
N ALA A 40 26.56 -6.72 -10.78
CA ALA A 40 25.77 -5.54 -11.03
C ALA A 40 24.26 -5.77 -10.70
N THR A 41 23.74 -6.92 -11.08
CA THR A 41 22.34 -7.27 -10.78
C THR A 41 22.11 -7.48 -9.29
N ILE A 42 23.00 -8.20 -8.60
CA ILE A 42 22.95 -8.40 -7.14
C ILE A 42 22.98 -7.05 -6.42
N VAL A 43 23.92 -6.17 -6.78
CA VAL A 43 24.00 -4.83 -6.19
C VAL A 43 22.71 -4.04 -6.44
N GLY A 44 22.15 -4.10 -7.66
CA GLY A 44 20.88 -3.45 -7.98
C GLY A 44 19.73 -3.90 -7.08
N PHE A 45 19.58 -5.20 -6.81
CA PHE A 45 18.53 -5.70 -5.90
C PHE A 45 18.84 -5.41 -4.42
N LEU A 46 20.13 -5.42 -4.03
CA LEU A 46 20.53 -5.09 -2.66
C LEU A 46 20.30 -3.61 -2.31
N THR A 47 20.14 -2.71 -3.28
CA THR A 47 19.74 -1.32 -2.98
C THR A 47 18.40 -1.23 -2.25
N ASN A 48 17.53 -2.22 -2.40
CA ASN A 48 16.28 -2.28 -1.66
C ASN A 48 16.45 -2.44 -0.13
N ILE A 49 17.65 -2.78 0.36
CA ILE A 49 17.93 -2.86 1.81
C ILE A 49 17.73 -1.52 2.52
N VAL A 50 17.91 -0.40 1.82
CA VAL A 50 17.72 0.93 2.39
C VAL A 50 16.26 1.40 2.35
N SER A 51 15.36 0.62 1.73
CA SER A 51 13.93 0.92 1.71
C SER A 51 13.34 0.99 3.12
N PRO A 52 12.42 1.90 3.43
CA PRO A 52 11.67 1.87 4.69
C PRO A 52 10.72 0.67 4.78
N LEU A 53 10.31 0.08 3.64
CA LEU A 53 9.38 -1.06 3.58
C LEU A 53 10.10 -2.40 3.82
N PRO A 54 9.72 -3.17 4.87
CA PRO A 54 10.33 -4.47 5.17
C PRO A 54 10.24 -5.47 4.01
N GLU A 55 9.12 -5.49 3.29
CA GLU A 55 8.84 -6.40 2.17
C GLU A 55 9.85 -6.20 1.02
N LEU A 56 10.21 -4.94 0.72
CA LEU A 56 11.21 -4.62 -0.30
C LEU A 56 12.62 -5.03 0.14
N LYS A 57 12.96 -4.93 1.43
CA LYS A 57 14.24 -5.43 1.97
C LYS A 57 14.36 -6.93 1.78
N ASP A 58 13.33 -7.67 2.21
CA ASP A 58 13.28 -9.12 2.10
C ASP A 58 13.33 -9.57 0.64
N PHE A 59 12.58 -8.91 -0.24
CA PHE A 59 12.63 -9.15 -1.68
C PHE A 59 14.05 -8.95 -2.23
N GLY A 60 14.71 -7.84 -1.89
CA GLY A 60 16.08 -7.55 -2.34
C GLY A 60 17.08 -8.61 -1.91
N ILE A 61 17.02 -9.08 -0.66
CA ILE A 61 17.89 -10.12 -0.11
C ILE A 61 17.62 -11.47 -0.77
N LEU A 62 16.34 -11.88 -0.86
CA LEU A 62 15.96 -13.17 -1.44
C LEU A 62 16.35 -13.28 -2.92
N VAL A 63 16.04 -12.24 -3.72
CA VAL A 63 16.37 -12.21 -5.15
C VAL A 63 17.89 -12.22 -5.35
N SER A 64 18.63 -11.40 -4.61
CA SER A 64 20.10 -11.35 -4.69
C SER A 64 20.74 -12.71 -4.36
N THR A 65 20.22 -13.36 -3.32
CA THR A 65 20.66 -14.71 -2.92
C THR A 65 20.34 -15.73 -4.01
N GLY A 66 19.15 -15.70 -4.58
CA GLY A 66 18.74 -16.57 -5.68
C GLY A 66 19.63 -16.40 -6.92
N ILE A 67 19.92 -15.15 -7.30
CA ILE A 67 20.81 -14.82 -8.43
C ILE A 67 22.23 -15.33 -8.18
N PHE A 68 22.74 -15.15 -6.97
CA PHE A 68 24.07 -15.66 -6.59
C PHE A 68 24.16 -17.19 -6.75
N PHE A 69 23.20 -17.92 -6.19
CA PHE A 69 23.18 -19.38 -6.31
C PHE A 69 22.94 -19.86 -7.74
N ALA A 70 22.09 -19.21 -8.51
CA ALA A 70 21.87 -19.51 -9.92
C ALA A 70 23.17 -19.33 -10.72
N PHE A 71 23.88 -18.23 -10.52
CA PHE A 71 25.18 -18.00 -11.13
C PHE A 71 26.21 -19.08 -10.75
N PHE A 72 26.32 -19.32 -9.45
CA PHE A 72 27.27 -20.34 -8.93
C PHE A 72 27.01 -21.72 -9.52
N LEU A 73 25.77 -22.16 -9.56
CA LEU A 73 25.38 -23.44 -10.15
C LEU A 73 25.68 -23.49 -11.66
N VAL A 74 25.37 -22.44 -12.40
CA VAL A 74 25.63 -22.40 -13.83
C VAL A 74 27.13 -22.42 -14.11
N MET A 75 27.94 -21.68 -13.37
CA MET A 75 29.38 -21.60 -13.59
C MET A 75 30.14 -22.85 -13.13
N THR A 76 29.57 -23.69 -12.29
CA THR A 76 30.18 -24.94 -11.83
C THR A 76 29.56 -26.16 -12.50
N PHE A 77 28.23 -26.27 -12.48
CA PHE A 77 27.53 -27.48 -12.90
C PHE A 77 27.45 -27.63 -14.42
N VAL A 78 27.17 -26.54 -15.14
CA VAL A 78 27.02 -26.57 -16.60
C VAL A 78 28.35 -26.94 -17.28
N PRO A 79 29.49 -26.33 -16.96
CA PRO A 79 30.79 -26.75 -17.51
C PRO A 79 31.14 -28.20 -17.18
N ALA A 80 30.90 -28.63 -15.93
CA ALA A 80 31.19 -29.99 -15.50
C ALA A 80 30.40 -31.05 -16.26
N ILE A 81 29.09 -30.88 -16.34
CA ILE A 81 28.19 -31.78 -17.07
C ILE A 81 28.55 -31.79 -18.55
N ARG A 82 28.74 -30.62 -19.13
CA ARG A 82 29.06 -30.50 -20.56
C ARG A 82 30.36 -31.21 -20.90
N THR A 83 31.42 -30.96 -20.13
CA THR A 83 32.70 -31.62 -20.31
C THR A 83 32.57 -33.15 -20.19
N LEU A 84 31.75 -33.63 -19.27
CA LEU A 84 31.58 -35.09 -19.03
C LEU A 84 30.78 -35.74 -20.17
N LEU A 85 29.74 -35.08 -20.66
CA LEU A 85 28.93 -35.58 -21.79
C LEU A 85 29.73 -35.59 -23.09
N ASP A 86 30.49 -34.54 -23.38
CA ASP A 86 31.22 -34.41 -24.60
C ASP A 86 32.47 -35.34 -24.62
N LYS A 87 33.14 -35.61 -23.48
CA LYS A 87 34.16 -36.66 -23.37
C LYS A 87 33.60 -38.06 -23.66
N ARG A 88 32.36 -38.34 -23.22
CA ARG A 88 31.68 -39.58 -23.55
C ARG A 88 31.31 -39.66 -25.04
N ALA A 89 30.92 -38.55 -25.65
CA ALA A 89 30.65 -38.48 -27.08
C ALA A 89 31.95 -38.64 -27.92
N GLU A 90 33.04 -38.03 -27.48
CA GLU A 90 34.38 -38.15 -28.08
C GLU A 90 34.86 -39.60 -28.13
N SER A 91 34.71 -40.33 -27.02
CA SER A 91 35.09 -41.75 -26.94
C SER A 91 34.26 -42.67 -27.88
N LYS A 92 33.11 -42.19 -28.35
CA LYS A 92 32.23 -42.87 -29.31
C LYS A 92 32.32 -42.32 -30.74
N GLY A 93 33.25 -41.38 -31.02
CA GLY A 93 33.42 -40.76 -32.33
C GLY A 93 32.27 -39.83 -32.74
N ASN A 94 31.42 -39.35 -31.80
CA ASN A 94 30.18 -38.64 -32.10
C ASN A 94 30.21 -37.22 -31.53
N ILE A 95 31.29 -36.45 -31.69
CA ILE A 95 31.29 -35.06 -31.27
C ILE A 95 30.55 -34.21 -32.31
N SER A 96 29.53 -33.49 -31.89
CA SER A 96 28.91 -32.45 -32.69
C SER A 96 29.77 -31.18 -32.69
N THR A 97 30.45 -30.94 -33.81
CA THR A 97 31.27 -29.73 -34.03
C THR A 97 30.47 -28.57 -34.61
N GLU A 98 29.16 -28.71 -34.81
CA GLU A 98 28.32 -27.67 -35.36
C GLU A 98 28.14 -26.52 -34.34
N ALA A 99 28.61 -25.33 -34.69
CA ALA A 99 28.33 -24.10 -33.94
C ALA A 99 26.83 -23.78 -34.00
N PHE A 100 26.28 -23.29 -32.91
CA PHE A 100 24.84 -22.94 -32.81
C PHE A 100 24.37 -21.84 -33.79
N SER A 101 25.32 -21.12 -34.38
CA SER A 101 25.07 -20.00 -35.31
C SER A 101 25.01 -20.39 -36.78
N SER A 102 25.35 -21.64 -37.15
CA SER A 102 25.49 -22.04 -38.56
C SER A 102 24.23 -22.64 -39.17
N SER A 103 23.21 -22.94 -38.39
CA SER A 103 22.00 -23.60 -38.89
C SER A 103 20.91 -22.61 -39.25
N GLY A 104 20.90 -22.17 -40.47
CA GLY A 104 19.70 -21.70 -41.12
C GLY A 104 19.43 -20.22 -41.08
N GLU A 105 18.75 -19.76 -42.11
CA GLU A 105 18.13 -18.43 -42.25
C GLU A 105 17.06 -18.19 -41.19
N SER A 106 17.46 -18.09 -39.91
CA SER A 106 16.55 -17.70 -38.82
C SER A 106 16.07 -16.28 -39.05
N VAL A 107 14.79 -16.02 -38.84
CA VAL A 107 14.22 -14.67 -38.85
C VAL A 107 15.02 -13.73 -37.94
N LEU A 108 15.54 -14.24 -36.80
CA LEU A 108 16.41 -13.50 -35.88
C LEU A 108 17.72 -13.07 -36.53
N ASN A 109 18.35 -13.91 -37.39
CA ASN A 109 19.57 -13.55 -38.10
C ASN A 109 19.31 -12.47 -39.17
N LYS A 110 18.15 -12.48 -39.84
CA LYS A 110 17.73 -11.43 -40.77
C LYS A 110 17.49 -10.10 -40.05
N ILE A 111 16.85 -10.13 -38.88
CA ILE A 111 16.65 -8.95 -38.03
C ILE A 111 17.98 -8.42 -37.49
N ALA A 112 18.86 -9.28 -36.99
CA ALA A 112 20.19 -8.87 -36.54
C ALA A 112 21.06 -8.30 -37.65
N ALA A 113 21.04 -8.87 -38.86
CA ALA A 113 21.74 -8.35 -40.03
C ALA A 113 21.18 -7.01 -40.47
N SER A 114 19.86 -6.82 -40.46
CA SER A 114 19.19 -5.54 -40.79
C SER A 114 19.49 -4.45 -39.78
N SER A 115 19.66 -4.78 -38.50
CA SER A 115 20.00 -3.81 -37.45
C SER A 115 21.37 -3.13 -37.68
N GLY A 116 22.31 -3.81 -38.34
CA GLY A 116 23.60 -3.22 -38.72
C GLY A 116 23.54 -2.21 -39.88
N ILE A 117 22.49 -2.24 -40.72
CA ILE A 117 22.31 -1.35 -41.88
C ILE A 117 21.68 -0.03 -41.47
N ILE A 118 20.72 -0.09 -40.53
CA ILE A 118 19.97 1.06 -40.03
C ILE A 118 20.88 2.14 -39.45
N PRO A 119 21.84 1.86 -38.54
CA PRO A 119 22.70 2.89 -37.99
C PRO A 119 23.63 3.58 -39.04
N LYS A 120 23.99 2.87 -40.11
CA LYS A 120 24.90 3.42 -41.13
C LYS A 120 24.21 4.39 -42.11
N LYS A 121 22.99 4.02 -42.56
CA LYS A 121 22.25 4.79 -43.58
C LYS A 121 21.22 5.77 -42.98
N LEU A 122 20.66 5.44 -41.85
CA LEU A 122 19.56 6.19 -41.25
C LEU A 122 19.88 6.60 -39.79
N LYS A 123 21.14 6.83 -39.46
CA LYS A 123 21.60 7.16 -38.11
C LYS A 123 20.86 8.33 -37.46
N LEU A 124 20.56 9.37 -38.23
CA LEU A 124 19.83 10.52 -37.72
C LEU A 124 18.36 10.20 -37.44
N VAL A 125 17.73 9.38 -38.30
CA VAL A 125 16.36 8.94 -38.13
C VAL A 125 16.26 7.99 -36.88
N ALA A 126 17.19 7.06 -36.74
CA ALA A 126 17.25 6.19 -35.57
C ALA A 126 17.46 6.96 -34.26
N LEU A 127 18.34 7.98 -34.30
CA LEU A 127 18.58 8.88 -33.17
C LEU A 127 17.34 9.72 -32.83
N ALA A 128 16.67 10.29 -33.82
CA ALA A 128 15.45 11.06 -33.65
C ALA A 128 14.30 10.18 -33.05
N LEU A 129 14.20 8.94 -33.54
CA LEU A 129 13.23 7.98 -33.05
C LEU A 129 13.51 7.56 -31.60
N LEU A 130 14.78 7.36 -31.26
CA LEU A 130 15.20 7.05 -29.87
C LEU A 130 14.84 8.22 -28.93
N ILE A 131 15.19 9.46 -29.35
CA ILE A 131 14.86 10.66 -28.56
C ILE A 131 13.34 10.83 -28.44
N GLY A 132 12.59 10.61 -29.51
CA GLY A 132 11.13 10.68 -29.50
C GLY A 132 10.47 9.65 -28.53
N ILE A 133 10.92 8.40 -28.61
CA ILE A 133 10.44 7.34 -27.71
C ILE A 133 10.82 7.64 -26.25
N SER A 134 12.06 8.10 -26.02
CA SER A 134 12.52 8.45 -24.66
C SER A 134 11.75 9.66 -24.12
N GLY A 135 11.50 10.69 -24.94
CA GLY A 135 10.71 11.85 -24.56
C GLY A 135 9.25 11.49 -24.26
N TYR A 136 8.64 10.64 -25.08
CA TYR A 136 7.29 10.12 -24.84
C TYR A 136 7.25 9.27 -23.57
N GLY A 137 8.26 8.40 -23.37
CA GLY A 137 8.36 7.59 -22.16
C GLY A 137 8.50 8.43 -20.88
N TYR A 138 9.31 9.50 -20.95
CA TYR A 138 9.44 10.43 -19.83
C TYR A 138 8.13 11.17 -19.55
N PHE A 139 7.46 11.67 -20.59
CA PHE A 139 6.16 12.32 -20.45
C PHE A 139 5.10 11.37 -19.89
N SER A 140 5.04 10.13 -20.38
CA SER A 140 4.12 9.11 -19.83
C SER A 140 4.43 8.79 -18.38
N PHE A 141 5.71 8.69 -18.02
CA PHE A 141 6.15 8.42 -16.64
C PHE A 141 5.72 9.53 -15.66
N THR A 142 5.85 10.81 -16.06
CA THR A 142 5.44 11.95 -15.21
C THR A 142 3.93 12.07 -15.04
N ASN A 143 3.13 11.41 -15.90
CA ASN A 143 1.68 11.37 -15.82
C ASN A 143 1.17 9.99 -15.39
N LEU A 144 2.04 9.12 -14.94
CA LEU A 144 1.66 7.81 -14.40
C LEU A 144 1.18 8.00 -12.96
N GLU A 145 -0.09 7.82 -12.74
CA GLU A 145 -0.66 7.72 -11.40
C GLU A 145 -0.39 6.31 -10.88
N THR A 146 0.46 6.21 -9.86
CA THR A 146 0.79 4.92 -9.24
C THR A 146 -0.25 4.63 -8.15
N ILE A 147 -1.40 4.14 -8.58
CA ILE A 147 -2.46 3.71 -7.68
C ILE A 147 -2.41 2.20 -7.62
N PHE A 148 -2.36 1.64 -6.42
CA PHE A 148 -2.47 0.22 -6.18
C PHE A 148 -3.83 -0.04 -5.56
N GLU A 149 -4.73 -0.65 -6.31
CA GLU A 149 -5.98 -1.15 -5.76
C GLU A 149 -5.86 -2.66 -5.50
N PHE A 150 -6.46 -3.13 -4.43
CA PHE A 150 -6.48 -4.58 -4.12
C PHE A 150 -7.10 -5.39 -5.28
N THR A 151 -8.03 -4.79 -5.99
CA THR A 151 -8.70 -5.35 -7.16
C THR A 151 -7.75 -5.61 -8.32
N ASP A 152 -6.63 -4.87 -8.45
CA ASP A 152 -5.62 -5.07 -9.51
C ASP A 152 -4.95 -6.45 -9.45
N PHE A 153 -4.99 -7.12 -8.31
CA PHE A 153 -4.44 -8.45 -8.10
C PHE A 153 -5.45 -9.58 -8.34
N LEU A 154 -6.70 -9.24 -8.60
CA LEU A 154 -7.77 -10.19 -8.89
C LEU A 154 -8.03 -10.28 -10.40
N PRO A 155 -8.50 -11.43 -10.92
CA PRO A 155 -8.93 -11.51 -12.30
C PRO A 155 -10.09 -10.53 -12.57
N GLU A 156 -10.03 -9.79 -13.69
CA GLU A 156 -11.08 -8.81 -14.09
C GLU A 156 -12.47 -9.43 -14.24
N ASP A 157 -12.55 -10.74 -14.51
CA ASP A 157 -13.78 -11.49 -14.64
C ASP A 157 -14.29 -12.07 -13.30
N ASP A 158 -13.62 -11.79 -12.18
CA ASP A 158 -14.08 -12.23 -10.87
C ASP A 158 -15.37 -11.48 -10.48
N PRO A 159 -16.42 -12.20 -10.04
CA PRO A 159 -17.67 -11.58 -9.61
C PRO A 159 -17.51 -10.55 -8.49
N VAL A 160 -16.47 -10.69 -7.65
CA VAL A 160 -16.16 -9.73 -6.58
C VAL A 160 -15.70 -8.40 -7.17
N VAL A 161 -14.79 -8.44 -8.17
CA VAL A 161 -14.30 -7.22 -8.85
C VAL A 161 -15.46 -6.51 -9.55
N GLN A 162 -16.27 -7.25 -10.34
CA GLN A 162 -17.43 -6.66 -11.02
C GLN A 162 -18.46 -6.05 -10.06
N THR A 163 -18.63 -6.66 -8.88
CA THR A 163 -19.53 -6.11 -7.87
C THR A 163 -18.96 -4.85 -7.25
N LEU A 164 -17.65 -4.83 -6.94
CA LEU A 164 -16.97 -3.65 -6.40
C LEU A 164 -16.96 -2.50 -7.41
N ASP A 165 -16.70 -2.78 -8.68
CA ASP A 165 -16.75 -1.79 -9.75
C ASP A 165 -18.15 -1.18 -9.89
N LEU A 166 -19.20 -2.01 -9.89
CA LEU A 166 -20.58 -1.56 -9.93
C LEU A 166 -20.95 -0.70 -8.72
N LEU A 167 -20.50 -1.12 -7.52
CA LEU A 167 -20.73 -0.36 -6.29
C LEU A 167 -20.00 0.99 -6.35
N THR A 168 -18.79 1.02 -6.88
CA THR A 168 -18.01 2.25 -7.04
C THR A 168 -18.66 3.20 -8.05
N GLU A 169 -19.14 2.67 -9.18
CA GLU A 169 -19.79 3.47 -10.23
C GLU A 169 -21.15 4.03 -9.79
N GLU A 170 -21.99 3.21 -9.15
CA GLU A 170 -23.36 3.59 -8.81
C GLU A 170 -23.47 4.40 -7.49
N PHE A 171 -22.52 4.24 -6.58
CA PHE A 171 -22.55 4.86 -5.24
C PHE A 171 -21.41 5.85 -4.99
N GLY A 172 -20.63 6.21 -6.03
CA GLY A 172 -19.68 7.32 -5.97
C GLY A 172 -18.37 7.04 -5.22
N GLY A 173 -17.85 5.81 -5.35
CA GLY A 173 -16.54 5.44 -4.80
C GLY A 173 -16.60 4.97 -3.35
N GLY A 174 -16.57 3.67 -3.19
CA GLY A 174 -16.44 2.99 -1.90
C GLY A 174 -17.71 3.00 -1.04
N PHE A 175 -18.26 1.83 -0.83
CA PHE A 175 -19.32 1.64 0.15
C PHE A 175 -18.74 1.83 1.53
N GLY A 176 -18.76 3.10 2.02
CA GLY A 176 -18.46 3.40 3.39
C GLY A 176 -17.15 2.78 3.89
N GLU A 177 -16.03 3.09 3.25
CA GLU A 177 -14.74 2.77 3.87
C GLU A 177 -14.70 3.44 5.23
N THR A 178 -14.31 2.66 6.22
CA THR A 178 -14.14 3.20 7.56
C THR A 178 -12.73 3.75 7.70
N THR A 179 -12.63 5.06 7.86
CA THR A 179 -11.38 5.73 8.23
C THR A 179 -11.32 5.83 9.74
N SER A 180 -10.29 5.23 10.32
CA SER A 180 -10.04 5.30 11.76
C SER A 180 -9.14 6.50 12.07
N VAL A 181 -9.57 7.34 12.99
CA VAL A 181 -8.78 8.44 13.57
C VAL A 181 -8.44 8.07 14.99
N LEU A 182 -7.16 7.83 15.25
CA LEU A 182 -6.61 7.63 16.59
C LEU A 182 -6.22 8.99 17.17
N ILE A 183 -6.62 9.23 18.40
CA ILE A 183 -6.37 10.43 19.18
C ILE A 183 -5.61 10.01 20.42
N GLU A 184 -4.39 10.51 20.64
CA GLU A 184 -3.54 10.15 21.76
C GLU A 184 -3.09 11.38 22.55
N GLY A 185 -3.01 11.24 23.86
CA GLY A 185 -2.56 12.31 24.76
C GLY A 185 -2.44 11.86 26.21
N ASP A 186 -1.86 12.70 27.05
CA ASP A 186 -1.61 12.36 28.47
C ASP A 186 -2.92 12.21 29.27
N ASN A 187 -3.94 13.03 28.93
CA ASN A 187 -5.26 12.95 29.54
C ASN A 187 -6.31 13.53 28.57
N LEU A 188 -7.10 12.66 27.98
CA LEU A 188 -8.16 13.04 27.03
C LEU A 188 -9.53 13.24 27.71
N ALA A 189 -9.67 12.95 29.01
CA ALA A 189 -10.90 13.11 29.76
C ALA A 189 -11.02 14.51 30.38
N THR A 190 -10.87 15.54 29.56
CA THR A 190 -11.04 16.94 29.96
C THR A 190 -12.16 17.61 29.17
N ALA A 191 -12.79 18.66 29.71
CA ALA A 191 -13.87 19.38 29.04
C ALA A 191 -13.40 19.99 27.70
N ASP A 192 -12.19 20.53 27.67
CA ASP A 192 -11.61 21.12 26.45
C ASP A 192 -11.45 20.10 25.34
N VAL A 193 -10.87 18.91 25.66
CA VAL A 193 -10.68 17.83 24.68
C VAL A 193 -12.03 17.25 24.22
N HIS A 194 -12.97 17.02 25.15
CA HIS A 194 -14.30 16.53 24.83
C HIS A 194 -15.05 17.49 23.87
N ASN A 195 -15.03 18.77 24.17
CA ASN A 195 -15.71 19.78 23.34
C ASN A 195 -14.97 19.98 22.00
N ALA A 196 -13.64 19.94 21.98
CA ALA A 196 -12.85 20.00 20.75
C ALA A 196 -13.09 18.77 19.84
N LEU A 197 -13.38 17.59 20.41
CA LEU A 197 -13.78 16.42 19.65
C LEU A 197 -15.14 16.65 18.95
N ILE A 198 -16.11 17.25 19.65
CA ILE A 198 -17.39 17.63 19.06
C ILE A 198 -17.18 18.61 17.91
N ASP A 199 -16.35 19.66 18.10
CA ASP A 199 -16.01 20.62 17.05
C ASP A 199 -15.36 19.94 15.85
N SER A 200 -14.43 19.01 16.09
CA SER A 200 -13.74 18.27 15.03
C SER A 200 -14.70 17.41 14.22
N ILE A 201 -15.63 16.70 14.87
CA ILE A 201 -16.64 15.89 14.16
C ILE A 201 -17.58 16.82 13.36
N ASN A 202 -17.99 17.95 13.90
CA ASN A 202 -18.83 18.91 13.18
C ASN A 202 -18.13 19.50 11.95
N ASN A 203 -16.82 19.79 12.05
CA ASN A 203 -16.02 20.30 10.94
C ASN A 203 -15.88 19.31 9.77
N LEU A 204 -16.15 18.03 9.98
CA LEU A 204 -16.18 17.03 8.91
C LEU A 204 -17.42 17.15 8.02
N SER A 205 -18.50 17.79 8.49
CA SER A 205 -19.78 17.83 7.77
C SER A 205 -19.72 18.51 6.40
N ASP A 206 -18.78 19.43 6.21
CA ASP A 206 -18.61 20.20 4.98
C ASP A 206 -17.55 19.61 4.04
N LYS A 207 -16.93 18.48 4.41
CA LYS A 207 -15.86 17.85 3.63
C LYS A 207 -16.42 16.88 2.60
N GLU A 208 -15.83 16.89 1.38
CA GLU A 208 -16.38 16.21 0.20
C GLU A 208 -16.41 14.67 0.33
N ASN A 209 -15.39 14.08 0.97
CA ASN A 209 -15.24 12.63 1.08
C ASN A 209 -15.79 12.03 2.38
N ILE A 210 -16.60 12.79 3.10
CA ILE A 210 -17.20 12.36 4.37
C ILE A 210 -18.69 12.04 4.16
N VAL A 211 -19.10 10.87 4.62
CA VAL A 211 -20.50 10.48 4.53
C VAL A 211 -21.32 11.20 5.61
N VAL A 212 -22.30 11.97 5.18
CA VAL A 212 -23.24 12.67 6.04
C VAL A 212 -24.63 12.06 5.88
N TYR A 213 -25.23 11.62 6.97
CA TYR A 213 -26.57 11.05 6.96
C TYR A 213 -27.52 11.89 7.81
N ALA A 214 -28.61 12.34 7.22
CA ALA A 214 -29.63 13.19 7.88
C ALA A 214 -29.03 14.44 8.56
N GLY A 215 -27.97 15.02 7.98
CA GLY A 215 -27.28 16.22 8.49
C GLY A 215 -26.24 15.94 9.57
N ASN A 216 -25.98 14.69 9.91
CA ASN A 216 -24.95 14.31 10.86
C ASN A 216 -23.84 13.52 10.16
N VAL A 217 -22.60 13.75 10.56
CA VAL A 217 -21.45 12.97 10.09
C VAL A 217 -21.62 11.52 10.54
N ALA A 218 -21.44 10.58 9.63
CA ALA A 218 -21.46 9.16 9.95
C ALA A 218 -20.15 8.77 10.66
N ALA A 219 -20.07 9.10 11.95
CA ALA A 219 -18.90 8.84 12.79
C ALA A 219 -19.29 8.07 14.04
N GLU A 220 -18.58 6.96 14.27
CA GLU A 220 -18.63 6.22 15.52
C GLU A 220 -17.53 6.75 16.45
N SER A 221 -17.94 7.20 17.62
CA SER A 221 -17.07 7.78 18.64
C SER A 221 -17.74 7.68 20.01
N VAL A 222 -17.01 8.01 21.06
CA VAL A 222 -17.63 8.12 22.41
C VAL A 222 -18.83 9.07 22.37
N ILE A 223 -18.75 10.18 21.63
CA ILE A 223 -19.85 11.16 21.49
C ILE A 223 -21.04 10.53 20.75
N GLY A 224 -20.81 9.87 19.63
CA GLY A 224 -21.84 9.19 18.85
C GLY A 224 -22.55 8.10 19.64
N THR A 225 -21.80 7.32 20.43
CA THR A 225 -22.34 6.25 21.31
C THR A 225 -23.26 6.84 22.40
N VAL A 226 -22.88 7.96 23.02
CA VAL A 226 -23.77 8.66 23.95
C VAL A 226 -25.06 9.13 23.26
N GLY A 227 -24.94 9.65 22.03
CA GLY A 227 -26.10 10.02 21.23
C GLY A 227 -27.05 8.86 20.95
N GLN A 228 -26.51 7.67 20.73
CA GLN A 228 -27.31 6.45 20.55
C GLN A 228 -28.00 5.98 21.84
N LEU A 229 -27.38 6.14 23.01
CA LEU A 229 -28.02 5.87 24.30
C LEU A 229 -29.21 6.80 24.56
N LEU A 230 -29.12 8.05 24.09
CA LEU A 230 -30.18 9.03 24.21
C LEU A 230 -31.25 8.88 23.13
N ALA A 231 -30.98 8.14 22.07
CA ALA A 231 -31.94 7.89 21.01
C ALA A 231 -33.09 7.00 21.53
N PRO A 232 -34.33 7.30 21.15
CA PRO A 232 -35.48 6.52 21.59
C PRO A 232 -35.34 5.05 21.17
N GLN A 233 -35.15 4.17 22.12
CA GLN A 233 -35.05 2.74 21.88
C GLN A 233 -36.42 2.18 21.43
N GLY A 234 -36.45 1.50 20.27
CA GLY A 234 -37.58 0.67 19.85
C GLY A 234 -38.80 1.40 19.29
N ALA A 235 -38.66 2.60 18.75
CA ALA A 235 -39.74 3.23 17.99
C ALA A 235 -40.09 2.44 16.74
N ALA A 236 -41.25 1.77 16.71
CA ALA A 236 -41.78 1.19 15.49
C ALA A 236 -41.99 2.29 14.43
N PRO A 237 -41.87 1.99 13.12
CA PRO A 237 -42.11 2.97 12.07
C PRO A 237 -43.51 3.60 12.25
N GLY A 238 -43.54 4.95 12.49
CA GLY A 238 -44.79 5.69 12.69
C GLY A 238 -45.21 5.92 14.16
N ALA A 239 -44.44 5.44 15.14
CA ALA A 239 -44.64 5.80 16.55
C ALA A 239 -44.12 7.25 16.80
N PRO A 240 -44.76 8.01 17.72
CA PRO A 240 -44.20 9.31 18.14
C PRO A 240 -42.81 9.07 18.75
N PRO A 241 -41.86 10.02 18.58
CA PRO A 241 -40.54 9.86 19.15
C PRO A 241 -40.65 9.66 20.66
N ALA A 242 -40.10 8.55 21.14
CA ALA A 242 -40.02 8.28 22.57
C ALA A 242 -39.14 9.37 23.22
N MET A 243 -39.51 9.83 24.41
CA MET A 243 -38.65 10.73 25.16
C MET A 243 -37.39 10.01 25.60
N PRO A 244 -36.22 10.66 25.58
CA PRO A 244 -35.01 10.12 26.17
C PRO A 244 -35.22 9.72 27.63
N ASP A 245 -34.50 8.73 28.12
CA ASP A 245 -34.58 8.34 29.52
C ASP A 245 -34.15 9.48 30.42
N MET A 246 -35.08 9.95 31.22
CA MET A 246 -34.89 11.10 32.12
C MET A 246 -33.85 10.81 33.23
N GLU A 247 -33.64 9.53 33.58
CA GLU A 247 -32.66 9.11 34.57
C GLU A 247 -31.25 9.23 33.94
N VAL A 248 -31.06 8.78 32.69
CA VAL A 248 -29.83 8.92 31.94
C VAL A 248 -29.51 10.40 31.73
N LEU A 249 -30.49 11.21 31.31
CA LEU A 249 -30.30 12.65 31.14
C LEU A 249 -29.88 13.34 32.45
N GLY A 250 -30.54 13.01 33.57
CA GLY A 250 -30.17 13.52 34.89
C GLY A 250 -28.75 13.18 35.30
N THR A 251 -28.34 11.96 35.01
CA THR A 251 -26.98 11.46 35.32
C THR A 251 -25.92 12.16 34.44
N LEU A 252 -26.13 12.28 33.14
CA LEU A 252 -25.24 13.02 32.24
C LEU A 252 -25.11 14.50 32.67
N GLY A 253 -26.23 15.11 33.04
CA GLY A 253 -26.24 16.48 33.58
C GLY A 253 -25.44 16.65 34.87
N SER A 254 -25.36 15.63 35.72
CA SER A 254 -24.51 15.65 36.94
C SER A 254 -23.02 15.70 36.66
N PHE A 255 -22.56 15.17 35.54
CA PHE A 255 -21.19 15.27 35.05
C PHE A 255 -20.89 16.57 34.31
N GLY A 256 -21.88 17.45 34.16
CA GLY A 256 -21.72 18.76 33.53
C GLY A 256 -22.11 18.82 32.06
N VAL A 257 -22.72 17.76 31.49
CA VAL A 257 -23.26 17.82 30.12
C VAL A 257 -24.35 18.85 30.04
N ASP A 258 -24.28 19.79 29.07
CA ASP A 258 -25.19 20.95 28.96
C ASP A 258 -26.42 20.64 28.12
N LEU A 259 -27.26 19.74 28.60
CA LEU A 259 -28.48 19.29 27.94
C LEU A 259 -29.56 20.38 27.85
N MET A 260 -29.38 21.53 28.51
CA MET A 260 -30.35 22.64 28.57
C MET A 260 -29.99 23.80 27.66
N SER A 261 -28.87 23.71 26.92
CA SER A 261 -28.39 24.81 26.02
C SER A 261 -29.32 25.08 24.82
N GLY A 262 -30.25 24.16 24.51
CA GLY A 262 -31.06 24.20 23.30
C GLY A 262 -30.33 23.81 22.04
N SER A 263 -29.08 23.34 22.16
CA SER A 263 -28.28 22.78 21.07
C SER A 263 -28.89 21.46 20.56
N GLN A 264 -28.70 21.16 19.29
CA GLN A 264 -29.19 19.93 18.65
C GLN A 264 -28.03 19.04 18.23
N GLY A 265 -28.33 17.77 17.99
CA GLY A 265 -27.33 16.79 17.57
C GLY A 265 -26.26 16.56 18.62
N ILE A 266 -25.01 16.38 18.18
CA ILE A 266 -23.87 16.12 19.08
C ILE A 266 -23.48 17.35 19.92
N ASP A 267 -23.84 18.56 19.51
CA ASP A 267 -23.60 19.78 20.30
C ASP A 267 -24.37 19.81 21.63
N ALA A 268 -25.45 19.05 21.74
CA ALA A 268 -26.16 18.89 23.00
C ALA A 268 -25.38 18.08 24.05
N LEU A 269 -24.29 17.44 23.63
CA LEU A 269 -23.42 16.64 24.49
C LEU A 269 -22.19 17.39 24.99
N ARG A 270 -22.11 18.70 24.74
CA ARG A 270 -21.00 19.53 25.26
C ARG A 270 -21.00 19.54 26.78
N VAL A 271 -19.80 19.52 27.31
CA VAL A 271 -19.56 19.53 28.76
C VAL A 271 -19.12 20.95 29.16
N LYS A 272 -19.61 21.42 30.31
CA LYS A 272 -19.18 22.69 30.89
C LYS A 272 -17.73 22.62 31.35
N ASP A 273 -17.01 23.75 31.39
CA ASP A 273 -15.61 23.81 31.80
C ASP A 273 -15.32 23.18 33.16
N SER A 274 -16.30 23.19 34.07
CA SER A 274 -16.25 22.58 35.38
C SER A 274 -16.79 21.14 35.42
N GLY A 275 -17.08 20.53 34.29
CA GLY A 275 -17.66 19.19 34.20
C GLY A 275 -16.61 18.09 34.49
N ASP A 276 -17.09 17.00 35.04
CA ASP A 276 -16.28 15.83 35.32
C ASP A 276 -16.33 14.83 34.15
N VAL A 277 -15.48 15.04 33.14
CA VAL A 277 -15.42 14.18 31.96
C VAL A 277 -14.83 12.80 32.28
N GLN A 278 -13.89 12.73 33.22
CA GLN A 278 -13.35 11.44 33.65
C GLN A 278 -14.46 10.57 34.28
N GLY A 279 -15.22 11.12 35.23
CA GLY A 279 -16.37 10.46 35.84
C GLY A 279 -17.46 10.12 34.80
N LEU A 280 -17.67 10.99 33.82
CA LEU A 280 -18.59 10.72 32.71
C LEU A 280 -18.16 9.48 31.92
N TYR A 281 -16.91 9.38 31.52
CA TYR A 281 -16.41 8.23 30.74
C TYR A 281 -16.41 6.94 31.55
N GLU A 282 -16.07 6.99 32.82
CA GLU A 282 -16.17 5.84 33.73
C GLU A 282 -17.61 5.35 33.88
N TYR A 283 -18.57 6.27 34.03
CA TYR A 283 -20.00 5.95 34.07
C TYR A 283 -20.46 5.29 32.75
N LEU A 284 -20.09 5.85 31.61
CA LEU A 284 -20.45 5.32 30.31
C LEU A 284 -19.91 3.90 30.09
N VAL A 285 -18.64 3.67 30.42
CA VAL A 285 -18.04 2.32 30.35
C VAL A 285 -18.71 1.37 31.33
N SER A 286 -19.09 1.82 32.52
CA SER A 286 -19.81 0.94 33.47
C SER A 286 -21.22 0.58 33.00
N SER A 287 -21.85 1.45 32.18
CA SER A 287 -23.20 1.24 31.65
C SER A 287 -23.21 0.28 30.46
N ASP A 288 -22.26 0.39 29.55
CA ASP A 288 -22.07 -0.49 28.39
C ASP A 288 -20.58 -0.61 28.04
N PRO A 289 -19.86 -1.55 28.69
CA PRO A 289 -18.42 -1.71 28.46
C PRO A 289 -18.06 -2.03 27.02
N GLU A 290 -18.88 -2.82 26.31
CA GLU A 290 -18.59 -3.25 24.95
C GLU A 290 -18.67 -2.07 23.97
N ALA A 291 -19.68 -1.23 24.09
CA ALA A 291 -19.87 -0.07 23.21
C ALA A 291 -18.82 1.02 23.44
N PHE A 292 -18.44 1.29 24.70
CA PHE A 292 -17.55 2.41 25.00
C PHE A 292 -16.06 2.07 24.98
N LEU A 293 -15.64 0.88 25.39
CA LEU A 293 -14.25 0.43 25.27
C LEU A 293 -13.82 0.20 23.82
N ALA A 294 -14.75 0.12 22.88
CA ALA A 294 -14.43 0.15 21.46
C ALA A 294 -13.82 1.50 21.00
N ASN A 295 -14.09 2.58 21.75
CA ASN A 295 -13.69 3.94 21.38
C ASN A 295 -12.79 4.63 22.43
N LEU A 296 -12.62 4.05 23.60
CA LEU A 296 -11.86 4.62 24.73
C LEU A 296 -10.81 3.63 25.22
N TYR A 297 -9.61 4.11 25.49
CA TYR A 297 -8.56 3.34 26.13
C TYR A 297 -8.11 4.04 27.44
N PHE A 298 -8.11 3.28 28.52
CA PHE A 298 -7.65 3.70 29.83
C PHE A 298 -6.29 3.07 30.12
N ASN A 299 -5.36 3.86 30.65
CA ASN A 299 -4.08 3.38 31.10
C ASN A 299 -4.18 2.68 32.48
N GLU A 300 -3.05 2.22 33.05
CA GLU A 300 -3.00 1.55 34.36
C GLU A 300 -3.44 2.45 35.53
N GLU A 301 -3.41 3.77 35.35
CA GLU A 301 -3.83 4.77 36.33
C GLU A 301 -5.31 5.17 36.16
N ASN A 302 -6.03 4.46 35.27
CA ASN A 302 -7.43 4.74 34.93
C ASN A 302 -7.67 6.12 34.28
N ILE A 303 -6.67 6.64 33.56
CA ILE A 303 -6.75 7.88 32.79
C ILE A 303 -6.99 7.53 31.32
N VAL A 304 -7.88 8.25 30.64
CA VAL A 304 -8.09 8.08 29.21
C VAL A 304 -6.93 8.69 28.44
N THR A 305 -6.14 7.85 27.79
CA THR A 305 -4.94 8.25 27.03
C THR A 305 -5.07 8.04 25.55
N ALA A 306 -6.08 7.28 25.09
CA ALA A 306 -6.39 7.19 23.68
C ALA A 306 -7.90 7.13 23.43
N GLN A 307 -8.32 7.71 22.31
CA GLN A 307 -9.69 7.65 21.78
C GLN A 307 -9.65 7.30 20.30
N GLN A 308 -10.66 6.59 19.82
CA GLN A 308 -10.85 6.28 18.43
C GLN A 308 -12.13 6.93 17.90
N VAL A 309 -12.04 7.54 16.72
CA VAL A 309 -13.18 7.95 15.92
C VAL A 309 -13.15 7.18 14.62
N ARG A 310 -14.23 6.49 14.29
CA ARG A 310 -14.37 5.76 13.02
C ARG A 310 -15.34 6.53 12.15
N ILE A 311 -14.85 7.06 11.04
CA ILE A 311 -15.59 7.91 10.13
C ILE A 311 -15.91 7.10 8.87
N THR A 312 -17.17 7.09 8.45
CA THR A 312 -17.54 6.54 7.17
C THR A 312 -17.16 7.53 6.07
N THR A 313 -16.32 7.09 5.14
CA THR A 313 -15.77 7.93 4.08
C THR A 313 -16.06 7.32 2.71
N SER A 314 -16.08 8.15 1.67
CA SER A 314 -16.35 7.73 0.29
C SER A 314 -15.15 7.94 -0.64
N ALA A 315 -13.98 8.29 -0.10
CA ALA A 315 -12.78 8.48 -0.89
C ALA A 315 -12.21 7.13 -1.31
N GLY A 316 -12.12 6.88 -2.60
CA GLY A 316 -11.24 5.83 -3.14
C GLY A 316 -9.76 6.24 -3.07
N SER A 317 -8.88 5.39 -3.62
CA SER A 317 -7.42 5.62 -3.59
C SER A 317 -7.00 6.98 -4.17
N LEU A 318 -7.70 7.49 -5.18
CA LEU A 318 -7.47 8.82 -5.77
C LEU A 318 -7.77 9.98 -4.81
N GLY A 319 -8.73 9.82 -3.93
CA GLY A 319 -9.13 10.83 -2.97
C GLY A 319 -8.41 10.74 -1.62
N ALA A 320 -7.54 9.75 -1.42
CA ALA A 320 -6.95 9.43 -0.12
C ALA A 320 -6.10 10.58 0.46
N ALA A 321 -5.31 11.25 -0.38
CA ALA A 321 -4.51 12.40 0.06
C ALA A 321 -5.40 13.56 0.51
N GLN A 322 -6.44 13.88 -0.27
CA GLN A 322 -7.41 14.92 0.07
C GLN A 322 -8.19 14.56 1.34
N LEU A 323 -8.65 13.32 1.44
CA LEU A 323 -9.35 12.84 2.64
C LEU A 323 -8.49 12.97 3.90
N ARG A 324 -7.21 12.57 3.81
CA ARG A 324 -6.27 12.71 4.91
C ARG A 324 -6.15 14.17 5.34
N ASP A 325 -5.89 15.05 4.40
CA ASP A 325 -5.71 16.48 4.66
C ASP A 325 -7.00 17.12 5.22
N ASP A 326 -8.16 16.73 4.71
CA ASP A 326 -9.49 17.17 5.20
C ASP A 326 -9.73 16.72 6.65
N ILE A 327 -9.34 15.48 7.00
CA ILE A 327 -9.45 14.99 8.38
C ILE A 327 -8.52 15.78 9.31
N TYR A 328 -7.24 15.95 8.94
CA TYR A 328 -6.31 16.73 9.77
C TYR A 328 -6.78 18.18 9.96
N ASP A 329 -7.32 18.80 8.91
CA ASP A 329 -7.89 20.15 8.98
C ASP A 329 -9.10 20.21 9.92
N ALA A 330 -10.03 19.24 9.82
CA ALA A 330 -11.19 19.16 10.70
C ALA A 330 -10.82 18.95 12.17
N PHE A 331 -9.70 18.27 12.45
CA PHE A 331 -9.22 17.95 13.79
C PHE A 331 -8.23 18.98 14.36
N ILE A 332 -8.08 20.16 13.72
CA ILE A 332 -7.28 21.29 14.26
C ILE A 332 -7.69 21.67 15.70
N PRO A 333 -8.99 21.69 16.08
CA PRO A 333 -9.37 22.00 17.46
C PRO A 333 -8.70 21.10 18.50
N LEU A 334 -8.60 19.80 18.21
CA LEU A 334 -7.92 18.84 19.08
C LEU A 334 -6.40 18.99 19.05
N SER A 335 -5.80 19.07 17.88
CA SER A 335 -4.33 19.18 17.76
C SER A 335 -3.80 20.46 18.40
N SER A 336 -4.59 21.54 18.44
CA SER A 336 -4.25 22.79 19.12
C SER A 336 -4.13 22.67 20.64
N LEU A 337 -4.70 21.60 21.22
CA LEU A 337 -4.60 21.27 22.65
C LEU A 337 -3.39 20.39 22.96
N GLY A 338 -2.51 20.11 21.98
CA GLY A 338 -1.34 19.26 22.14
C GLY A 338 -1.65 17.76 22.13
N VAL A 339 -2.74 17.38 21.48
CA VAL A 339 -3.17 16.00 21.29
C VAL A 339 -2.67 15.49 19.95
N ASP A 340 -2.09 14.30 19.91
CA ASP A 340 -1.63 13.65 18.70
C ASP A 340 -2.79 12.98 17.94
N ILE A 341 -2.79 13.13 16.61
CA ILE A 341 -3.86 12.61 15.74
C ILE A 341 -3.25 11.82 14.61
N ALA A 342 -3.76 10.61 14.38
CA ALA A 342 -3.38 9.77 13.26
C ALA A 342 -4.63 9.23 12.55
N ALA A 343 -4.80 9.59 11.28
CA ALA A 343 -5.87 9.07 10.43
C ALA A 343 -5.36 7.94 9.55
N THR A 344 -6.10 6.83 9.47
CA THR A 344 -5.72 5.66 8.67
C THR A 344 -6.92 4.92 8.09
N ASN A 345 -6.79 4.51 6.84
CA ASN A 345 -7.57 3.50 6.14
C ASN A 345 -6.69 2.88 5.05
N ASP A 346 -7.19 1.89 4.32
CA ASP A 346 -6.40 1.21 3.28
C ASP A 346 -5.94 2.18 2.18
N ALA A 347 -6.77 3.13 1.77
CA ALA A 347 -6.45 4.12 0.74
C ALA A 347 -5.35 5.09 1.22
N ILE A 348 -5.44 5.61 2.45
CA ILE A 348 -4.43 6.51 3.05
C ILE A 348 -3.08 5.78 3.21
N VAL A 349 -3.10 4.51 3.65
CA VAL A 349 -1.88 3.71 3.79
C VAL A 349 -1.25 3.47 2.42
N THR A 350 -2.05 3.09 1.43
CA THR A 350 -1.57 2.85 0.05
C THR A 350 -0.96 4.11 -0.54
N GLN A 351 -1.61 5.26 -0.39
CA GLN A 351 -1.07 6.55 -0.84
C GLN A 351 0.24 6.90 -0.13
N SER A 352 0.30 6.72 1.19
CA SER A 352 1.52 7.00 1.97
C SER A 352 2.70 6.12 1.56
N VAL A 353 2.43 4.88 1.13
CA VAL A 353 3.45 3.97 0.58
C VAL A 353 3.89 4.42 -0.81
N SER A 354 2.98 4.94 -1.63
CA SER A 354 3.31 5.44 -2.98
C SER A 354 4.17 6.71 -2.94
N ASP A 355 4.05 7.51 -1.89
CA ASP A 355 4.79 8.77 -1.69
C ASP A 355 6.23 8.54 -1.16
N LEU A 356 6.58 7.30 -0.75
CA LEU A 356 7.91 6.89 -0.28
C LEU A 356 8.86 6.50 -1.41
#